data_0ae63e68338aaba692ca63c69aa7d789
#
_entry.id   0ae63e68338aaba692ca63c69aa7d789
#
_cell.length_a   1.000
_cell.length_b   1.000
_cell.length_c   1.000
_cell.angle_alpha   90.00
_cell.angle_beta   90.00
_cell.angle_gamma   90.00
#
_symmetry.space_group_name_H-M   'P 1'
#
loop_
_entity.id
_entity.type
_entity.pdbx_description
1 polymer ?
#
loop_
_entity_poly.entity_id
_entity_poly.type
_entity_poly.pdbx_seq_one_letter_code
_entity_poly.pdbx_strand_id
1 'polypeptide(L)'
;RQIGRYLKEWGFTPQKPVYKAYEQNSSEVTQWLLKEYPKIRISAKKNGAMILWGDETGIRSHDQRGRSFSPRGKTPVVIKTGKHFGVNMISAVNNRGKLYFMIYKGGINAETFIRFLKRLARSRKGTIFLIIDNLPVHKTNKVKTWLRNNGRIQLFYLPVYSPELNPDEYLNQDIKANIVGKIRMHSQEDLKKGVLKFLNKRKRNPQQVKKYFHHPKVRYAA
;
A
#
# COMPACT_ATOMS: atom_id res chain seq x y z
N ARG A 1 -30.14 -9.85 -25.19
CA ARG A 1 -30.63 -10.70 -24.07
C ARG A 1 -30.23 -12.16 -24.23
N GLN A 2 -30.31 -12.73 -25.46
CA GLN A 2 -30.06 -14.16 -25.71
C GLN A 2 -28.61 -14.57 -25.51
N ILE A 3 -27.65 -13.77 -25.97
CA ILE A 3 -26.20 -14.01 -25.77
C ILE A 3 -25.86 -14.13 -24.30
N GLY A 4 -26.40 -13.25 -23.42
CA GLY A 4 -26.16 -13.31 -22.00
C GLY A 4 -26.73 -14.58 -21.32
N ARG A 5 -27.78 -15.19 -21.89
CA ARG A 5 -28.32 -16.48 -21.45
C ARG A 5 -27.39 -17.62 -21.81
N TYR A 6 -26.93 -17.68 -23.06
CA TYR A 6 -25.95 -18.67 -23.49
C TYR A 6 -24.63 -18.61 -22.72
N LEU A 7 -24.14 -17.41 -22.49
CA LEU A 7 -22.93 -17.25 -21.65
C LEU A 7 -23.12 -17.83 -20.26
N LYS A 8 -24.28 -17.59 -19.60
CA LYS A 8 -24.58 -18.18 -18.31
C LYS A 8 -24.70 -19.70 -18.35
N GLU A 9 -25.36 -20.24 -19.35
CA GLU A 9 -25.47 -21.69 -19.58
C GLU A 9 -24.10 -22.35 -19.78
N TRP A 10 -23.15 -21.63 -20.39
CA TRP A 10 -21.76 -22.06 -20.56
C TRP A 10 -20.88 -21.76 -19.30
N GLY A 11 -21.46 -21.33 -18.19
CA GLY A 11 -20.73 -21.08 -16.95
C GLY A 11 -20.03 -19.73 -16.88
N PHE A 12 -20.26 -18.82 -17.84
CA PHE A 12 -19.70 -17.47 -17.79
C PHE A 12 -20.58 -16.55 -16.94
N THR A 13 -19.95 -15.77 -16.08
CA THR A 13 -20.61 -14.71 -15.28
C THR A 13 -19.95 -13.36 -15.53
N PRO A 14 -20.72 -12.25 -15.49
CA PRO A 14 -20.13 -10.93 -15.60
C PRO A 14 -19.08 -10.71 -14.50
N GLN A 15 -17.84 -10.50 -14.90
CA GLN A 15 -16.71 -10.25 -14.01
C GLN A 15 -16.22 -8.81 -14.21
N LYS A 16 -15.77 -8.17 -13.12
CA LYS A 16 -15.04 -6.92 -13.23
C LYS A 16 -13.61 -7.23 -13.67
N PRO A 17 -13.14 -6.70 -14.81
CA PRO A 17 -11.77 -6.91 -15.25
C PRO A 17 -10.76 -6.49 -14.19
N VAL A 18 -9.73 -7.29 -14.03
CA VAL A 18 -8.56 -6.94 -13.22
C VAL A 18 -7.54 -6.32 -14.17
N TYR A 19 -7.09 -5.11 -13.85
CA TYR A 19 -6.01 -4.48 -14.60
C TYR A 19 -4.68 -5.12 -14.21
N LYS A 20 -3.92 -5.52 -15.21
CA LYS A 20 -2.54 -5.96 -15.11
C LYS A 20 -1.71 -5.08 -16.01
N ALA A 21 -0.60 -4.55 -15.53
CA ALA A 21 0.28 -3.76 -16.37
C ALA A 21 0.84 -4.63 -17.49
N TYR A 22 0.85 -4.10 -18.70
CA TYR A 22 1.40 -4.79 -19.87
C TYR A 22 2.90 -5.09 -19.68
N GLU A 23 3.59 -4.18 -19.01
CA GLU A 23 5.02 -4.26 -18.71
C GLU A 23 5.38 -5.22 -17.58
N GLN A 24 4.38 -5.83 -16.92
CA GLN A 24 4.64 -6.78 -15.85
C GLN A 24 5.25 -8.07 -16.38
N ASN A 25 6.43 -8.44 -15.88
CA ASN A 25 7.11 -9.67 -16.23
C ASN A 25 6.69 -10.82 -15.29
N SER A 26 5.90 -11.76 -15.82
CA SER A 26 5.42 -12.92 -15.04
C SER A 26 6.54 -13.84 -14.58
N SER A 27 7.67 -13.90 -15.30
CA SER A 27 8.85 -14.68 -14.89
C SER A 27 9.50 -14.06 -13.66
N GLU A 28 9.65 -12.73 -13.60
CA GLU A 28 10.19 -12.03 -12.43
C GLU A 28 9.27 -12.20 -11.21
N VAL A 29 7.95 -12.15 -11.39
CA VAL A 29 6.98 -12.42 -10.33
C VAL A 29 7.15 -13.85 -9.79
N THR A 30 7.27 -14.84 -10.67
CA THR A 30 7.50 -16.24 -10.28
C THR A 30 8.84 -16.40 -9.56
N GLN A 31 9.91 -15.82 -10.07
CA GLN A 31 11.23 -15.82 -9.45
C GLN A 31 11.20 -15.18 -8.06
N TRP A 32 10.50 -14.05 -7.91
CA TRP A 32 10.32 -13.39 -6.62
C TRP A 32 9.66 -14.33 -5.61
N LEU A 33 8.53 -14.92 -5.97
CA LEU A 33 7.75 -15.78 -5.07
C LEU A 33 8.48 -17.07 -4.69
N LEU A 34 9.16 -17.70 -5.65
CA LEU A 34 9.76 -19.01 -5.45
C LEU A 34 11.22 -18.96 -4.97
N LYS A 35 11.95 -17.88 -5.23
CA LYS A 35 13.39 -17.78 -4.95
C LYS A 35 13.73 -16.58 -4.06
N GLU A 36 13.38 -15.36 -4.49
CA GLU A 36 13.90 -14.15 -3.83
C GLU A 36 13.28 -13.94 -2.45
N TYR A 37 11.97 -13.94 -2.35
CA TYR A 37 11.32 -13.75 -1.05
C TYR A 37 11.63 -14.86 -0.03
N PRO A 38 11.65 -16.16 -0.38
CA PRO A 38 12.13 -17.20 0.52
C PRO A 38 13.55 -16.96 1.06
N LYS A 39 14.49 -16.50 0.22
CA LYS A 39 15.85 -16.14 0.65
C LYS A 39 15.81 -14.97 1.65
N ILE A 40 15.03 -13.93 1.36
CA ILE A 40 14.86 -12.76 2.25
C ILE A 40 14.33 -13.25 3.60
N ARG A 41 13.34 -14.13 3.63
CA ARG A 41 12.73 -14.67 4.86
C ARG A 41 13.73 -15.49 5.68
N ILE A 42 14.52 -16.36 5.04
CA ILE A 42 15.57 -17.14 5.70
C ILE A 42 16.63 -16.21 6.29
N SER A 43 17.10 -15.25 5.50
CA SER A 43 18.09 -14.26 5.95
C SER A 43 17.56 -13.40 7.10
N ALA A 44 16.29 -12.96 7.03
CA ALA A 44 15.67 -12.22 8.11
C ALA A 44 15.61 -13.02 9.41
N LYS A 45 15.25 -14.30 9.34
CA LYS A 45 15.26 -15.22 10.51
C LYS A 45 16.66 -15.34 11.11
N LYS A 46 17.69 -15.58 10.27
CA LYS A 46 19.09 -15.70 10.69
C LYS A 46 19.60 -14.43 11.39
N ASN A 47 19.26 -13.27 10.88
CA ASN A 47 19.71 -11.96 11.39
C ASN A 47 18.79 -11.35 12.45
N GLY A 48 17.73 -12.01 12.90
CA GLY A 48 16.72 -11.45 13.80
C GLY A 48 16.05 -10.20 13.23
N ALA A 49 16.03 -10.05 11.89
CA ALA A 49 15.51 -8.88 11.21
C ALA A 49 13.98 -8.91 11.15
N MET A 50 13.37 -7.72 11.24
CA MET A 50 11.95 -7.54 11.01
C MET A 50 11.71 -7.25 9.53
N ILE A 51 10.91 -8.06 8.85
CA ILE A 51 10.46 -7.76 7.51
C ILE A 51 9.31 -6.75 7.60
N LEU A 52 9.39 -5.67 6.82
CA LEU A 52 8.37 -4.66 6.61
C LEU A 52 8.11 -4.54 5.11
N TRP A 53 6.86 -4.26 4.77
CA TRP A 53 6.40 -3.98 3.41
C TRP A 53 5.97 -2.53 3.38
N GLY A 54 6.57 -1.74 2.52
CA GLY A 54 6.31 -0.31 2.46
C GLY A 54 5.81 0.13 1.10
N ASP A 55 5.09 1.26 1.12
CA ASP A 55 4.53 1.88 -0.07
C ASP A 55 4.29 3.38 0.14
N GLU A 56 4.22 4.13 -0.96
CA GLU A 56 3.82 5.52 -0.98
C GLU A 56 2.42 5.66 -1.58
N THR A 57 1.58 6.47 -0.94
CA THR A 57 0.28 6.78 -1.49
C THR A 57 -0.10 8.24 -1.35
N GLY A 58 -0.77 8.74 -2.38
CA GLY A 58 -1.50 10.00 -2.32
C GLY A 58 -2.98 9.74 -2.04
N ILE A 59 -3.54 10.50 -1.10
CA ILE A 59 -4.96 10.50 -0.79
C ILE A 59 -5.49 11.85 -1.24
N ARG A 60 -6.46 11.85 -2.16
CA ARG A 60 -6.99 13.06 -2.79
C ARG A 60 -8.46 13.25 -2.41
N SER A 61 -8.90 14.51 -2.31
CA SER A 61 -10.30 14.86 -1.99
C SER A 61 -11.32 14.29 -2.99
N HIS A 62 -10.88 14.00 -4.21
CA HIS A 62 -11.70 13.45 -5.30
C HIS A 62 -11.47 11.96 -5.56
N ASP A 63 -10.65 11.27 -4.75
CA ASP A 63 -10.43 9.82 -4.89
C ASP A 63 -11.74 9.05 -4.86
N GLN A 64 -11.72 7.90 -5.50
CA GLN A 64 -12.88 7.11 -5.79
C GLN A 64 -13.74 6.76 -4.58
N ARG A 65 -14.99 6.59 -4.82
CA ARG A 65 -16.09 6.29 -3.91
C ARG A 65 -16.75 4.99 -4.31
N GLY A 66 -17.32 4.35 -3.34
CA GLY A 66 -18.11 3.15 -3.55
C GLY A 66 -19.42 3.43 -4.32
N ARG A 67 -20.17 2.38 -4.56
CA ARG A 67 -21.56 2.45 -5.01
C ARG A 67 -22.46 2.77 -3.81
N SER A 68 -23.58 3.47 -4.07
CA SER A 68 -24.63 3.73 -3.09
C SER A 68 -25.96 3.18 -3.59
N PHE A 69 -26.84 2.85 -2.66
CA PHE A 69 -28.21 2.47 -2.99
C PHE A 69 -29.06 3.75 -3.15
N SER A 70 -29.98 3.69 -4.10
CA SER A 70 -30.98 4.72 -4.38
C SER A 70 -32.22 4.06 -4.96
N PRO A 71 -33.42 4.64 -4.85
CA PRO A 71 -34.61 4.12 -5.53
C PRO A 71 -34.33 3.94 -7.03
N ARG A 72 -34.99 2.94 -7.62
CA ARG A 72 -34.82 2.67 -9.06
C ARG A 72 -35.13 3.93 -9.88
N GLY A 73 -34.26 4.24 -10.83
CA GLY A 73 -34.37 5.45 -11.67
C GLY A 73 -33.89 6.74 -11.03
N LYS A 74 -33.47 6.73 -9.74
CA LYS A 74 -32.90 7.92 -9.07
C LYS A 74 -31.41 7.71 -8.84
N THR A 75 -30.58 8.60 -9.38
CA THR A 75 -29.13 8.58 -9.12
C THR A 75 -28.83 9.21 -7.77
N PRO A 76 -28.07 8.54 -6.89
CA PRO A 76 -27.70 9.13 -5.61
C PRO A 76 -26.76 10.32 -5.81
N VAL A 77 -27.03 11.43 -5.16
CA VAL A 77 -26.23 12.65 -5.21
C VAL A 77 -25.35 12.75 -3.98
N VAL A 78 -24.04 12.95 -4.18
CA VAL A 78 -23.07 13.19 -3.11
C VAL A 78 -22.57 14.63 -3.23
N ILE A 79 -22.87 15.45 -2.22
CA ILE A 79 -22.38 16.83 -2.15
C ILE A 79 -20.89 16.80 -1.76
N LYS A 80 -20.06 17.45 -2.56
CA LYS A 80 -18.60 17.54 -2.38
C LYS A 80 -18.13 18.98 -2.52
N THR A 81 -16.93 19.24 -1.97
CA THR A 81 -16.18 20.44 -2.31
C THR A 81 -15.66 20.37 -3.74
N GLY A 82 -15.71 21.46 -4.48
CA GLY A 82 -15.02 21.61 -5.76
C GLY A 82 -13.51 21.81 -5.63
N LYS A 83 -13.01 22.00 -4.40
CA LYS A 83 -11.57 22.22 -4.15
C LYS A 83 -10.80 20.91 -4.23
N HIS A 84 -9.67 20.95 -4.95
CA HIS A 84 -8.74 19.82 -5.07
C HIS A 84 -7.61 19.97 -4.06
N PHE A 85 -7.54 19.05 -3.11
CA PHE A 85 -6.46 18.97 -2.14
C PHE A 85 -6.11 17.51 -1.85
N GLY A 86 -4.94 17.30 -1.27
CA GLY A 86 -4.47 15.93 -1.00
C GLY A 86 -3.43 15.87 0.11
N VAL A 87 -3.21 14.66 0.57
CA VAL A 87 -2.21 14.30 1.56
C VAL A 87 -1.37 13.16 1.00
N ASN A 88 -0.06 13.27 1.10
CA ASN A 88 0.86 12.21 0.74
C ASN A 88 1.38 11.52 1.99
N MET A 89 1.49 10.21 1.94
CA MET A 89 2.04 9.42 3.03
C MET A 89 2.94 8.31 2.48
N ILE A 90 3.86 7.89 3.33
CA ILE A 90 4.61 6.65 3.19
C ILE A 90 4.30 5.80 4.41
N SER A 91 4.07 4.51 4.20
CA SER A 91 3.79 3.56 5.28
C SER A 91 4.62 2.29 5.16
N ALA A 92 4.63 1.52 6.22
CA ALA A 92 5.19 0.18 6.20
C ALA A 92 4.46 -0.70 7.23
N VAL A 93 4.10 -1.91 6.82
CA VAL A 93 3.37 -2.90 7.62
C VAL A 93 4.13 -4.21 7.72
N ASN A 94 3.78 -5.02 8.71
CA ASN A 94 4.24 -6.41 8.80
C ASN A 94 3.11 -7.38 9.17
N ASN A 95 3.37 -8.67 8.97
CA ASN A 95 2.43 -9.76 9.29
C ASN A 95 2.17 -9.96 10.79
N ARG A 96 2.94 -9.29 11.66
CA ARG A 96 2.71 -9.27 13.12
C ARG A 96 1.83 -8.11 13.56
N GLY A 97 1.29 -7.32 12.63
CA GLY A 97 0.36 -6.22 12.90
C GLY A 97 1.02 -4.89 13.26
N LYS A 98 2.32 -4.71 12.99
CA LYS A 98 2.97 -3.41 13.15
C LYS A 98 2.70 -2.53 11.95
N LEU A 99 2.46 -1.25 12.23
CA LEU A 99 2.26 -0.19 11.24
C LEU A 99 3.15 1.01 11.60
N TYR A 100 3.94 1.42 10.62
CA TYR A 100 4.73 2.65 10.64
C TYR A 100 4.25 3.56 9.52
N PHE A 101 4.20 4.86 9.75
CA PHE A 101 3.79 5.80 8.71
C PHE A 101 4.37 7.19 8.93
N MET A 102 4.43 7.96 7.85
CA MET A 102 4.79 9.37 7.86
C MET A 102 3.98 10.10 6.79
N ILE A 103 3.33 11.20 7.19
CA ILE A 103 2.70 12.13 6.25
C ILE A 103 3.73 13.18 5.85
N TYR A 104 3.74 13.55 4.59
CA TYR A 104 4.67 14.54 4.05
C TYR A 104 3.99 15.47 3.02
N LYS A 105 4.61 16.63 2.77
CA LYS A 105 4.18 17.60 1.76
C LYS A 105 4.99 17.38 0.47
N GLY A 106 4.39 17.71 -0.67
CA GLY A 106 5.03 17.58 -1.97
C GLY A 106 5.14 16.13 -2.47
N GLY A 107 5.91 15.92 -3.53
CA GLY A 107 6.23 14.58 -4.05
C GLY A 107 7.23 13.84 -3.18
N ILE A 108 7.33 12.51 -3.38
CA ILE A 108 8.39 11.72 -2.76
C ILE A 108 9.73 12.08 -3.41
N ASN A 109 10.74 12.28 -2.58
CA ASN A 109 12.12 12.48 -2.99
C ASN A 109 13.07 11.75 -2.02
N ALA A 110 14.35 11.69 -2.36
CA ALA A 110 15.35 10.98 -1.57
C ALA A 110 15.41 11.46 -0.10
N GLU A 111 15.24 12.75 0.15
CA GLU A 111 15.28 13.32 1.51
C GLU A 111 14.07 12.91 2.35
N THR A 112 12.88 12.96 1.75
CA THR A 112 11.65 12.52 2.38
C THR A 112 11.71 11.02 2.68
N PHE A 113 12.21 10.21 1.75
CA PHE A 113 12.39 8.79 1.96
C PHE A 113 13.42 8.50 3.08
N ILE A 114 14.59 9.13 3.06
CA ILE A 114 15.59 9.00 4.14
C ILE A 114 15.02 9.43 5.48
N ARG A 115 14.19 10.48 5.54
CA ARG A 115 13.52 10.89 6.77
C ARG A 115 12.59 9.78 7.30
N PHE A 116 11.90 9.08 6.43
CA PHE A 116 11.10 7.91 6.81
C PHE A 116 11.99 6.76 7.33
N LEU A 117 13.07 6.43 6.63
CA LEU A 117 14.02 5.41 7.07
C LEU A 117 14.63 5.73 8.44
N LYS A 118 14.99 6.99 8.69
CA LYS A 118 15.46 7.47 10.03
C LYS A 118 14.40 7.21 11.10
N ARG A 119 13.12 7.48 10.83
CA ARG A 119 12.03 7.19 11.78
C ARG A 119 11.86 5.70 12.03
N LEU A 120 11.93 4.87 10.98
CA LEU A 120 11.92 3.41 11.14
C LEU A 120 13.09 2.93 12.00
N ALA A 121 14.30 3.37 11.71
CA ALA A 121 15.49 3.01 12.48
C ALA A 121 15.39 3.37 13.96
N ARG A 122 14.77 4.51 14.30
CA ARG A 122 14.55 4.96 15.70
C ARG A 122 13.44 4.18 16.39
N SER A 123 12.47 3.66 15.64
CA SER A 123 11.28 3.00 16.22
C SER A 123 11.56 1.61 16.80
N ARG A 124 12.70 1.03 16.50
CA ARG A 124 13.11 -0.31 16.94
C ARG A 124 14.63 -0.44 17.06
N LYS A 125 15.08 -1.18 18.05
CA LYS A 125 16.45 -1.73 18.13
C LYS A 125 16.52 -3.00 17.26
N GLY A 126 17.52 -3.16 16.40
CA GLY A 126 17.74 -4.32 15.53
C GLY A 126 17.49 -4.07 14.05
N THR A 127 17.77 -5.07 13.26
CA THR A 127 17.76 -4.98 11.79
C THR A 127 16.35 -4.96 11.22
N ILE A 128 16.16 -4.19 10.17
CA ILE A 128 14.92 -4.06 9.41
C ILE A 128 15.20 -4.42 7.95
N PHE A 129 14.44 -5.35 7.42
CA PHE A 129 14.36 -5.65 6.00
C PHE A 129 13.10 -4.97 5.47
N LEU A 130 13.27 -3.92 4.67
CA LEU A 130 12.17 -3.16 4.09
C LEU A 130 12.01 -3.54 2.62
N ILE A 131 10.88 -4.14 2.31
CA ILE A 131 10.48 -4.50 0.94
C ILE A 131 9.60 -3.37 0.42
N ILE A 132 9.95 -2.81 -0.71
CA ILE A 132 9.28 -1.67 -1.35
C ILE A 132 9.16 -1.89 -2.85
N ASP A 133 8.43 -1.01 -3.52
CA ASP A 133 8.39 -1.00 -4.96
C ASP A 133 9.73 -0.56 -5.59
N ASN A 134 9.79 -0.62 -6.89
CA ASN A 134 11.01 -0.38 -7.66
C ASN A 134 11.15 1.08 -8.14
N LEU A 135 10.61 2.07 -7.39
CA LEU A 135 10.71 3.48 -7.79
C LEU A 135 12.18 3.97 -7.84
N PRO A 136 12.53 4.79 -8.85
CA PRO A 136 13.89 5.33 -8.99
C PRO A 136 14.40 6.08 -7.76
N VAL A 137 13.51 6.75 -7.02
CA VAL A 137 13.86 7.54 -5.83
C VAL A 137 14.54 6.70 -4.76
N HIS A 138 14.16 5.42 -4.61
CA HIS A 138 14.73 4.50 -3.63
C HIS A 138 16.16 4.08 -3.96
N LYS A 139 16.55 4.21 -5.23
CA LYS A 139 17.86 3.78 -5.77
C LYS A 139 18.85 4.92 -5.94
N THR A 140 18.50 6.13 -5.56
CA THR A 140 19.37 7.31 -5.69
C THR A 140 20.67 7.15 -4.88
N ASN A 141 21.74 7.77 -5.34
CA ASN A 141 23.03 7.73 -4.64
C ASN A 141 22.91 8.24 -3.19
N LYS A 142 22.08 9.25 -2.96
CA LYS A 142 21.81 9.81 -1.63
C LYS A 142 21.22 8.75 -0.67
N VAL A 143 20.26 7.96 -1.12
CA VAL A 143 19.68 6.85 -0.36
C VAL A 143 20.71 5.75 -0.14
N LYS A 144 21.42 5.32 -1.18
CA LYS A 144 22.46 4.28 -1.07
C LYS A 144 23.56 4.66 -0.07
N THR A 145 24.03 5.91 -0.10
CA THR A 145 25.04 6.42 0.84
C THR A 145 24.50 6.42 2.27
N TRP A 146 23.26 6.87 2.46
CA TRP A 146 22.64 6.84 3.79
C TRP A 146 22.52 5.41 4.35
N LEU A 147 22.09 4.45 3.52
CA LEU A 147 21.96 3.04 3.92
C LEU A 147 23.31 2.42 4.30
N ARG A 148 24.38 2.69 3.52
CA ARG A 148 25.75 2.23 3.86
C ARG A 148 26.20 2.71 5.23
N ASN A 149 25.91 3.97 5.56
CA ASN A 149 26.29 4.57 6.84
C ASN A 149 25.37 4.17 8.01
N ASN A 150 24.23 3.50 7.72
CA ASN A 150 23.21 3.16 8.72
C ASN A 150 22.77 1.69 8.62
N GLY A 151 23.67 0.75 8.54
CA GLY A 151 23.51 -0.68 8.22
C GLY A 151 22.37 -1.47 8.89
N ARG A 152 21.49 -0.80 9.65
CA ARG A 152 20.32 -1.40 10.32
C ARG A 152 19.13 -1.62 9.41
N ILE A 153 19.08 -0.96 8.24
CA ILE A 153 17.99 -1.11 7.26
C ILE A 153 18.58 -1.65 5.96
N GLN A 154 18.00 -2.73 5.46
CA GLN A 154 18.28 -3.27 4.15
C GLN A 154 17.02 -3.13 3.29
N LEU A 155 17.18 -2.63 2.05
CA LEU A 155 16.08 -2.51 1.10
C LEU A 155 16.07 -3.71 0.17
N PHE A 156 14.87 -4.18 -0.10
CA PHE A 156 14.56 -5.19 -1.11
C PHE A 156 13.48 -4.64 -2.03
N TYR A 157 13.53 -4.98 -3.30
CA TYR A 157 12.63 -4.42 -4.29
C TYR A 157 11.70 -5.48 -4.85
N LEU A 158 10.42 -5.16 -4.93
CA LEU A 158 9.43 -5.96 -5.63
C LEU A 158 9.74 -6.00 -7.13
N PRO A 159 9.27 -7.02 -7.86
CA PRO A 159 9.26 -7.00 -9.31
C PRO A 159 8.58 -5.74 -9.83
N VAL A 160 9.04 -5.27 -10.97
CA VAL A 160 8.50 -4.04 -11.59
C VAL A 160 7.03 -4.25 -11.94
N TYR A 161 6.19 -3.22 -11.75
CA TYR A 161 4.75 -3.25 -12.02
C TYR A 161 3.96 -4.37 -11.31
N SER A 162 4.35 -4.70 -10.07
CA SER A 162 3.71 -5.77 -9.30
C SER A 162 3.15 -5.30 -7.96
N PRO A 163 2.30 -4.25 -7.92
CA PRO A 163 1.74 -3.72 -6.68
C PRO A 163 0.87 -4.73 -5.93
N GLU A 164 0.26 -5.69 -6.66
CA GLU A 164 -0.55 -6.74 -6.07
C GLU A 164 0.22 -7.68 -5.13
N LEU A 165 1.55 -7.68 -5.20
CA LEU A 165 2.42 -8.41 -4.29
C LEU A 165 2.71 -7.66 -2.99
N ASN A 166 2.33 -6.37 -2.90
CA ASN A 166 2.60 -5.55 -1.74
C ASN A 166 1.42 -5.54 -0.75
N PRO A 167 1.57 -6.11 0.47
CA PRO A 167 0.51 -6.05 1.49
C PRO A 167 0.15 -4.62 1.92
N ASP A 168 1.05 -3.64 1.79
CA ASP A 168 0.78 -2.25 2.17
C ASP A 168 -0.25 -1.57 1.24
N GLU A 169 -0.40 -2.05 0.01
CA GLU A 169 -1.46 -1.59 -0.90
C GLU A 169 -2.88 -1.81 -0.35
N TYR A 170 -3.08 -2.86 0.47
CA TYR A 170 -4.38 -3.08 1.14
C TYR A 170 -4.64 -2.06 2.26
N LEU A 171 -3.59 -1.57 2.93
CA LEU A 171 -3.72 -0.40 3.82
C LEU A 171 -4.11 0.84 3.01
N ASN A 172 -3.49 1.07 1.86
CA ASN A 172 -3.79 2.20 0.97
C ASN A 172 -5.25 2.17 0.49
N GLN A 173 -5.75 0.99 0.10
CA GLN A 173 -7.14 0.80 -0.28
C GLN A 173 -8.09 1.03 0.90
N ASP A 174 -7.76 0.51 2.08
CA ASP A 174 -8.56 0.69 3.31
C ASP A 174 -8.66 2.17 3.71
N ILE A 175 -7.58 2.94 3.62
CA ILE A 175 -7.59 4.39 3.87
C ILE A 175 -8.51 5.09 2.87
N LYS A 176 -8.32 4.87 1.58
CA LYS A 176 -9.12 5.52 0.54
C LYS A 176 -10.60 5.22 0.72
N ALA A 177 -10.97 3.98 0.98
CA ALA A 177 -12.35 3.56 1.20
C ALA A 177 -13.00 4.17 2.45
N ASN A 178 -12.24 4.34 3.53
CA ASN A 178 -12.80 4.79 4.82
C ASN A 178 -12.67 6.29 5.07
N ILE A 179 -11.75 6.97 4.41
CA ILE A 179 -11.58 8.42 4.58
C ILE A 179 -12.33 9.16 3.48
N VAL A 180 -11.97 8.96 2.21
CA VAL A 180 -12.53 9.77 1.12
C VAL A 180 -13.97 9.39 0.80
N GLY A 181 -14.32 8.11 0.95
CA GLY A 181 -15.66 7.61 0.66
C GLY A 181 -16.71 7.90 1.73
N LYS A 182 -16.31 8.15 2.98
CA LYS A 182 -17.23 8.21 4.13
C LYS A 182 -17.26 9.54 4.87
N ILE A 183 -16.21 10.35 4.77
CA ILE A 183 -16.08 11.58 5.55
C ILE A 183 -16.10 12.79 4.61
N ARG A 184 -16.98 13.76 4.91
CA ARG A 184 -16.96 15.05 4.21
C ARG A 184 -15.72 15.82 4.62
N MET A 185 -14.85 16.09 3.65
CA MET A 185 -13.62 16.87 3.85
C MET A 185 -13.80 18.23 3.21
N HIS A 186 -13.61 19.30 3.99
CA HIS A 186 -13.75 20.68 3.53
C HIS A 186 -12.39 21.33 3.23
N SER A 187 -11.32 20.79 3.80
CA SER A 187 -9.97 21.32 3.68
C SER A 187 -8.90 20.23 3.66
N GLN A 188 -7.68 20.61 3.24
CA GLN A 188 -6.51 19.74 3.33
C GLN A 188 -6.19 19.34 4.77
N GLU A 189 -6.44 20.25 5.72
CA GLU A 189 -6.19 19.99 7.14
C GLU A 189 -7.18 18.95 7.69
N ASP A 190 -8.46 19.03 7.29
CA ASP A 190 -9.45 18.01 7.66
C ASP A 190 -9.06 16.64 7.11
N LEU A 191 -8.63 16.58 5.85
CA LEU A 191 -8.17 15.35 5.23
C LEU A 191 -6.98 14.78 6.00
N LYS A 192 -5.98 15.61 6.33
CA LYS A 192 -4.81 15.21 7.12
C LYS A 192 -5.19 14.70 8.50
N LYS A 193 -6.09 15.39 9.21
CA LYS A 193 -6.62 14.94 10.53
C LYS A 193 -7.33 13.61 10.41
N GLY A 194 -8.18 13.44 9.38
CA GLY A 194 -8.86 12.19 9.09
C GLY A 194 -7.89 11.02 8.86
N VAL A 195 -6.91 11.23 8.00
CA VAL A 195 -5.85 10.23 7.71
C VAL A 195 -5.07 9.87 8.97
N LEU A 196 -4.63 10.85 9.75
CA LEU A 196 -3.93 10.61 11.01
C LEU A 196 -4.78 9.82 12.02
N LYS A 197 -6.05 10.19 12.20
CA LYS A 197 -6.99 9.49 13.08
C LYS A 197 -7.15 8.03 12.65
N PHE A 198 -7.33 7.80 11.36
CA PHE A 198 -7.45 6.45 10.80
C PHE A 198 -6.19 5.61 11.03
N LEU A 199 -5.02 6.12 10.65
CA LEU A 199 -3.74 5.42 10.79
C LEU A 199 -3.42 5.09 12.24
N ASN A 200 -3.67 6.02 13.17
CA ASN A 200 -3.50 5.79 14.59
C ASN A 200 -4.47 4.71 15.12
N LYS A 201 -5.73 4.68 14.63
CA LYS A 201 -6.67 3.61 14.94
C LYS A 201 -6.17 2.25 14.43
N ARG A 202 -5.64 2.17 13.20
CA ARG A 202 -5.04 0.94 12.66
C ARG A 202 -3.81 0.50 13.43
N LYS A 203 -2.92 1.43 13.76
CA LYS A 203 -1.71 1.16 14.57
C LYS A 203 -2.03 0.58 15.95
N ARG A 204 -3.15 0.99 16.56
CA ARG A 204 -3.63 0.45 17.85
C ARG A 204 -4.37 -0.88 17.72
N ASN A 205 -4.69 -1.31 16.51
CA ASN A 205 -5.37 -2.58 16.25
C ASN A 205 -4.54 -3.50 15.33
N PRO A 206 -3.55 -4.23 15.90
CA PRO A 206 -2.68 -5.13 15.13
C PRO A 206 -3.43 -6.18 14.32
N GLN A 207 -4.59 -6.65 14.79
CA GLN A 207 -5.38 -7.65 14.10
C GLN A 207 -5.91 -7.15 12.75
N GLN A 208 -6.25 -5.87 12.65
CA GLN A 208 -6.66 -5.28 11.37
C GLN A 208 -5.49 -5.16 10.39
N VAL A 209 -4.29 -4.86 10.89
CA VAL A 209 -3.08 -4.81 10.05
C VAL A 209 -2.70 -6.21 9.54
N LYS A 210 -2.83 -7.24 10.38
CA LYS A 210 -2.59 -8.64 9.96
C LYS A 210 -3.52 -9.07 8.81
N LYS A 211 -4.77 -8.60 8.77
CA LYS A 211 -5.72 -8.92 7.71
C LYS A 211 -5.26 -8.52 6.31
N TYR A 212 -4.42 -7.48 6.18
CA TYR A 212 -3.86 -7.09 4.89
C TYR A 212 -3.01 -8.21 4.27
N PHE A 213 -2.45 -9.11 5.07
CA PHE A 213 -1.66 -10.25 4.62
C PHE A 213 -2.49 -11.50 4.29
N HIS A 214 -3.81 -11.49 4.55
CA HIS A 214 -4.67 -12.65 4.29
C HIS A 214 -5.24 -12.68 2.87
N HIS A 215 -5.07 -11.62 2.11
CA HIS A 215 -5.52 -11.61 0.72
C HIS A 215 -4.71 -12.63 -0.12
N PRO A 216 -5.37 -13.38 -1.04
CA PRO A 216 -4.72 -14.46 -1.79
C PRO A 216 -3.39 -14.09 -2.44
N LYS A 217 -3.31 -12.89 -3.05
CA LYS A 217 -2.11 -12.41 -3.77
C LYS A 217 -0.92 -12.10 -2.86
N VAL A 218 -1.14 -11.81 -1.59
CA VAL A 218 -0.08 -11.45 -0.62
C VAL A 218 0.08 -12.47 0.50
N ARG A 219 -0.67 -13.58 0.46
CA ARG A 219 -0.59 -14.63 1.50
C ARG A 219 0.81 -15.24 1.64
N TYR A 220 1.64 -15.15 0.62
CA TYR A 220 3.03 -15.60 0.68
C TYR A 220 3.87 -14.82 1.71
N ALA A 221 3.44 -13.61 2.07
CA ALA A 221 4.09 -12.72 3.05
C ALA A 221 3.51 -12.85 4.48
N ALA A 222 2.51 -13.70 4.68
CA ALA A 222 1.82 -13.92 5.95
C ALA A 222 2.68 -14.64 7.01
#